data_e0fb39b07c6330b6d4a596587cc94bef
#
_entry.id   e0fb39b07c6330b6d4a596587cc94bef
#
_cell.length_a   1.000
_cell.length_b   1.000
_cell.length_c   1.000
_cell.angle_alpha   90.00
_cell.angle_beta   90.00
_cell.angle_gamma   90.00
#
_symmetry.space_group_name_H-M   'P 1'
#
loop_
_entity.id
_entity.type
_entity.pdbx_description
1 polymer ?
#
loop_
_entity_poly.entity_id
_entity_poly.type
_entity_poly.pdbx_seq_one_letter_code
_entity_poly.pdbx_strand_id
1 'polypeptide(L)'
;MQLWQGRFQKALDPKTNDFNSSIAFDSRMYKDDIDGSIAHATMLCAQNIISPDDLSKIVDGLKAIKAEIENGTLEIDPNAEDIHTFVEGELTKRVGAAGKRLHTARSRNDQVALDVRLYLRRECNSVYSLVTELIGVLCKKAEKYADAVMPGYTHMQRAQPITFGHHLLAYAEMLLRDRERIADAQRRMNYCPLGSCALAGTTYNTDREMTAEALGFTGPMLNSLDGVSDRDFCMELASALSILMVHLSRFSEEIILWCSWEFKFVELDDAFSTGSSIMPQKKNPDITELIRGKTGRVFGDLMTLLTMMKGLPLAYNKDMQEDKEAIFDAFDTVKICLTTFIPMLDTMTALPENMRKAAAGGFINATDCADYLVGKGLPFRDAYKATGEIVALCIKKGLTLETLPLEEYKKICDLFDDGVYDAINLDKCVNGRTSLGGPAPQNVLKEAKRIEKILKEQDK
;
A
#
# COMPACT_ATOMS: atom_id res chain seq x y z
N MET A 1 -16.43 25.34 24.97
CA MET A 1 -17.87 25.71 25.05
C MET A 1 -18.64 24.59 24.37
N GLN A 2 -19.57 23.93 25.07
CA GLN A 2 -20.36 22.86 24.47
C GLN A 2 -21.48 23.45 23.61
N LEU A 3 -21.47 23.21 22.31
CA LEU A 3 -22.40 23.81 21.35
C LEU A 3 -23.85 23.27 21.47
N TRP A 4 -24.05 22.15 22.19
CA TRP A 4 -25.33 21.43 22.31
C TRP A 4 -26.05 21.60 23.67
N GLN A 5 -25.65 22.56 24.52
CA GLN A 5 -26.18 22.76 25.89
C GLN A 5 -27.65 23.21 26.01
N GLY A 6 -28.33 23.51 24.91
CA GLY A 6 -29.63 24.21 24.93
C GLY A 6 -30.73 23.69 25.87
N ARG A 7 -30.79 22.34 26.10
CA ARG A 7 -31.81 21.74 26.98
C ARG A 7 -31.23 21.17 28.28
N PHE A 8 -29.90 21.05 28.40
CA PHE A 8 -29.25 20.42 29.55
C PHE A 8 -29.02 21.42 30.67
N GLN A 9 -29.42 21.02 31.92
CA GLN A 9 -29.33 21.89 33.09
C GLN A 9 -28.08 21.62 33.95
N LYS A 10 -27.29 20.59 33.61
CA LYS A 10 -26.06 20.24 34.33
C LYS A 10 -24.89 20.23 33.34
N ALA A 11 -23.70 20.59 33.84
CA ALA A 11 -22.46 20.39 33.10
C ALA A 11 -22.20 18.90 32.90
N LEU A 12 -21.51 18.54 31.81
CA LEU A 12 -21.05 17.19 31.56
C LEU A 12 -20.02 16.80 32.62
N ASP A 13 -20.05 15.56 33.08
CA ASP A 13 -19.01 15.02 33.96
C ASP A 13 -17.66 15.02 33.22
N PRO A 14 -16.56 15.45 33.88
CA PRO A 14 -15.26 15.53 33.22
C PRO A 14 -14.80 14.19 32.59
N LYS A 15 -14.99 13.05 33.26
CA LYS A 15 -14.63 11.73 32.72
C LYS A 15 -15.46 11.37 31.50
N THR A 16 -16.73 11.77 31.49
CA THR A 16 -17.61 11.59 30.31
C THR A 16 -17.16 12.47 29.16
N ASN A 17 -16.65 13.69 29.44
CA ASN A 17 -16.08 14.55 28.43
C ASN A 17 -14.83 13.90 27.80
N ASP A 18 -13.90 13.43 28.62
CA ASP A 18 -12.68 12.78 28.16
C ASP A 18 -12.98 11.52 27.33
N PHE A 19 -13.95 10.72 27.79
CA PHE A 19 -14.39 9.50 27.08
C PHE A 19 -15.02 9.80 25.72
N ASN A 20 -15.70 10.95 25.57
CA ASN A 20 -16.34 11.35 24.32
C ASN A 20 -15.44 12.12 23.36
N SER A 21 -14.32 12.68 23.86
CA SER A 21 -13.42 13.53 23.07
C SER A 21 -12.70 12.75 21.99
N SER A 22 -12.57 13.36 20.81
CA SER A 22 -11.81 12.83 19.68
C SER A 22 -10.63 13.70 19.26
N ILE A 23 -10.43 14.85 19.92
CA ILE A 23 -9.41 15.83 19.55
C ILE A 23 -8.00 15.24 19.46
N ALA A 24 -7.68 14.22 20.26
CA ALA A 24 -6.38 13.59 20.31
C ALA A 24 -5.97 12.95 18.95
N PHE A 25 -6.94 12.47 18.17
CA PHE A 25 -6.69 11.86 16.88
C PHE A 25 -7.30 12.59 15.69
N ASP A 26 -8.41 13.35 15.87
CA ASP A 26 -9.06 14.06 14.78
C ASP A 26 -8.44 15.46 14.51
N SER A 27 -7.62 15.98 15.42
CA SER A 27 -6.90 17.25 15.24
C SER A 27 -6.13 17.32 13.91
N ARG A 28 -5.67 16.20 13.39
CA ARG A 28 -4.96 16.07 12.10
C ARG A 28 -5.82 16.42 10.87
N MET A 29 -7.14 16.46 11.02
CA MET A 29 -8.10 16.83 9.96
C MET A 29 -8.40 18.34 9.90
N TYR A 30 -7.71 19.19 10.67
CA TYR A 30 -8.02 20.63 10.72
C TYR A 30 -8.05 21.31 9.34
N LYS A 31 -7.20 20.85 8.41
CA LYS A 31 -7.18 21.38 7.02
C LYS A 31 -8.46 21.01 6.28
N ASP A 32 -8.89 19.79 6.45
CA ASP A 32 -10.06 19.22 5.77
C ASP A 32 -11.34 19.87 6.29
N ASP A 33 -11.45 20.06 7.61
CA ASP A 33 -12.55 20.78 8.24
C ASP A 33 -12.64 22.24 7.78
N ILE A 34 -11.51 22.94 7.72
CA ILE A 34 -11.47 24.34 7.27
C ILE A 34 -11.83 24.45 5.79
N ASP A 35 -11.27 23.60 4.92
CA ASP A 35 -11.55 23.62 3.49
C ASP A 35 -13.02 23.26 3.20
N GLY A 36 -13.58 22.28 3.91
CA GLY A 36 -15.00 21.94 3.89
C GLY A 36 -15.90 23.08 4.35
N SER A 37 -15.51 23.75 5.45
CA SER A 37 -16.22 24.90 5.99
C SER A 37 -16.21 26.11 5.05
N ILE A 38 -15.11 26.38 4.36
CA ILE A 38 -15.01 27.44 3.34
C ILE A 38 -15.94 27.15 2.16
N ALA A 39 -15.93 25.92 1.65
CA ALA A 39 -16.83 25.52 0.56
C ALA A 39 -18.30 25.62 0.95
N HIS A 40 -18.64 25.20 2.17
CA HIS A 40 -20.00 25.33 2.72
C HIS A 40 -20.45 26.79 2.85
N ALA A 41 -19.64 27.65 3.45
CA ALA A 41 -19.96 29.08 3.59
C ALA A 41 -20.13 29.77 2.23
N THR A 42 -19.29 29.42 1.25
CA THR A 42 -19.37 29.94 -0.11
C THR A 42 -20.70 29.56 -0.77
N MET A 43 -21.14 28.32 -0.63
CA MET A 43 -22.43 27.83 -1.11
C MET A 43 -23.59 28.55 -0.40
N LEU A 44 -23.53 28.70 0.95
CA LEU A 44 -24.57 29.39 1.69
C LEU A 44 -24.77 30.84 1.20
N CYS A 45 -23.68 31.53 0.89
CA CYS A 45 -23.74 32.89 0.34
C CYS A 45 -24.30 32.90 -1.08
N ALA A 46 -23.87 32.00 -1.95
CA ALA A 46 -24.38 31.88 -3.31
C ALA A 46 -25.89 31.60 -3.34
N GLN A 47 -26.40 30.89 -2.35
CA GLN A 47 -27.83 30.61 -2.17
C GLN A 47 -28.57 31.69 -1.36
N ASN A 48 -27.94 32.83 -1.07
CA ASN A 48 -28.50 33.93 -0.29
C ASN A 48 -28.96 33.56 1.15
N ILE A 49 -28.34 32.52 1.74
CA ILE A 49 -28.62 32.09 3.13
C ILE A 49 -27.82 32.94 4.13
N ILE A 50 -26.59 33.31 3.76
CA ILE A 50 -25.77 34.27 4.49
C ILE A 50 -25.39 35.46 3.60
N SER A 51 -25.00 36.59 4.20
CA SER A 51 -24.60 37.77 3.44
C SER A 51 -23.17 37.63 2.89
N PRO A 52 -22.82 38.41 1.82
CA PRO A 52 -21.42 38.49 1.36
C PRO A 52 -20.43 39.00 2.42
N ASP A 53 -20.86 39.88 3.32
CA ASP A 53 -20.05 40.37 4.46
C ASP A 53 -19.78 39.25 5.46
N ASP A 54 -20.79 38.42 5.78
CA ASP A 54 -20.58 37.22 6.62
C ASP A 54 -19.62 36.22 5.96
N LEU A 55 -19.77 35.96 4.66
CA LEU A 55 -18.88 35.10 3.92
C LEU A 55 -17.43 35.55 4.00
N SER A 56 -17.17 36.85 3.71
CA SER A 56 -15.80 37.38 3.77
C SER A 56 -15.17 37.16 5.15
N LYS A 57 -15.91 37.54 6.22
CA LYS A 57 -15.43 37.34 7.60
C LYS A 57 -15.14 35.87 7.94
N ILE A 58 -16.04 34.98 7.54
CA ILE A 58 -15.86 33.52 7.78
C ILE A 58 -14.63 33.01 7.05
N VAL A 59 -14.50 33.29 5.75
CA VAL A 59 -13.40 32.77 4.93
C VAL A 59 -12.05 33.32 5.39
N ASP A 60 -11.98 34.65 5.68
CA ASP A 60 -10.74 35.29 6.15
C ASP A 60 -10.34 34.72 7.54
N GLY A 61 -11.32 34.55 8.44
CA GLY A 61 -11.13 33.97 9.75
C GLY A 61 -10.64 32.53 9.69
N LEU A 62 -11.23 31.67 8.83
CA LEU A 62 -10.83 30.28 8.64
C LEU A 62 -9.43 30.15 8.03
N LYS A 63 -9.12 30.99 7.02
CA LYS A 63 -7.76 31.02 6.42
C LYS A 63 -6.70 31.44 7.43
N ALA A 64 -7.01 32.42 8.28
CA ALA A 64 -6.11 32.85 9.35
C ALA A 64 -5.88 31.73 10.37
N ILE A 65 -6.93 31.03 10.82
CA ILE A 65 -6.82 29.88 11.72
C ILE A 65 -5.94 28.81 11.10
N LYS A 66 -6.16 28.46 9.83
CA LYS A 66 -5.34 27.46 9.11
C LYS A 66 -3.88 27.84 9.11
N ALA A 67 -3.56 29.06 8.72
CA ALA A 67 -2.20 29.57 8.66
C ALA A 67 -1.51 29.60 10.03
N GLU A 68 -2.24 29.99 11.07
CA GLU A 68 -1.70 30.06 12.44
C GLU A 68 -1.43 28.66 13.03
N ILE A 69 -2.27 27.66 12.74
CA ILE A 69 -1.99 26.27 13.10
C ILE A 69 -0.77 25.76 12.33
N GLU A 70 -0.68 26.04 11.03
CA GLU A 70 0.44 25.59 10.18
C GLU A 70 1.79 26.18 10.60
N ASN A 71 1.82 27.42 11.05
CA ASN A 71 3.05 28.08 11.50
C ASN A 71 3.32 27.94 13.01
N GLY A 72 2.44 27.24 13.74
CA GLY A 72 2.59 26.96 15.18
C GLY A 72 2.28 28.12 16.11
N THR A 73 1.64 29.21 15.61
CA THR A 73 1.22 30.35 16.46
C THR A 73 -0.12 30.15 17.14
N LEU A 74 -0.92 29.21 16.68
CA LEU A 74 -2.15 28.74 17.31
C LEU A 74 -2.02 27.25 17.62
N GLU A 75 -1.95 26.91 18.89
CA GLU A 75 -1.98 25.51 19.35
C GLU A 75 -3.44 25.02 19.43
N ILE A 76 -3.67 23.79 18.98
CA ILE A 76 -4.97 23.14 19.11
C ILE A 76 -5.17 22.75 20.59
N ASP A 77 -6.27 23.24 21.20
CA ASP A 77 -6.56 22.95 22.61
C ASP A 77 -6.83 21.43 22.80
N PRO A 78 -6.00 20.71 23.54
CA PRO A 78 -6.18 19.27 23.79
C PRO A 78 -7.44 18.95 24.63
N ASN A 79 -8.08 19.94 25.22
CA ASN A 79 -9.32 19.77 25.99
C ASN A 79 -10.57 20.07 25.16
N ALA A 80 -10.43 20.37 23.86
CA ALA A 80 -11.58 20.49 22.98
C ALA A 80 -12.28 19.13 22.80
N GLU A 81 -13.55 19.13 22.49
CA GLU A 81 -14.32 17.92 22.23
C GLU A 81 -13.83 17.23 20.95
N ASP A 82 -13.68 18.00 19.88
CA ASP A 82 -13.22 17.60 18.56
C ASP A 82 -12.62 18.80 17.81
N ILE A 83 -11.97 18.55 16.68
CA ILE A 83 -11.35 19.59 15.86
C ILE A 83 -12.38 20.58 15.32
N HIS A 84 -13.59 20.12 15.01
CA HIS A 84 -14.66 20.95 14.47
C HIS A 84 -15.13 21.98 15.50
N THR A 85 -15.32 21.56 16.76
CA THR A 85 -15.67 22.45 17.87
C THR A 85 -14.56 23.45 18.13
N PHE A 86 -13.29 23.03 18.03
CA PHE A 86 -12.15 23.92 18.19
C PHE A 86 -12.15 25.00 17.10
N VAL A 87 -12.23 24.63 15.81
CA VAL A 87 -12.21 25.57 14.68
C VAL A 87 -13.39 26.53 14.72
N GLU A 88 -14.63 26.04 14.96
CA GLU A 88 -15.82 26.85 15.07
C GLU A 88 -15.76 27.81 16.25
N GLY A 89 -15.19 27.37 17.37
CA GLY A 89 -14.97 28.19 18.57
C GLY A 89 -13.98 29.33 18.31
N GLU A 90 -12.84 29.03 17.70
CA GLU A 90 -11.83 30.02 17.32
C GLU A 90 -12.36 31.03 16.29
N LEU A 91 -13.08 30.53 15.28
CA LEU A 91 -13.73 31.41 14.30
C LEU A 91 -14.73 32.37 15.00
N THR A 92 -15.60 31.83 15.87
CA THR A 92 -16.59 32.64 16.57
C THR A 92 -15.98 33.72 17.49
N LYS A 93 -14.85 33.40 18.14
CA LYS A 93 -14.08 34.41 18.93
C LYS A 93 -13.60 35.58 18.06
N ARG A 94 -13.21 35.30 16.82
CA ARG A 94 -12.65 36.32 15.90
C ARG A 94 -13.70 37.15 15.18
N VAL A 95 -14.74 36.50 14.66
CA VAL A 95 -15.71 37.13 13.76
C VAL A 95 -17.12 37.26 14.37
N GLY A 96 -17.32 36.84 15.60
CA GLY A 96 -18.58 37.06 16.36
C GLY A 96 -19.77 36.34 15.73
N ALA A 97 -20.84 37.12 15.45
CA ALA A 97 -22.11 36.59 14.93
C ALA A 97 -21.97 35.93 13.56
N ALA A 98 -21.05 36.35 12.71
CA ALA A 98 -20.78 35.73 11.41
C ALA A 98 -20.32 34.28 11.58
N GLY A 99 -19.43 34.01 12.52
CA GLY A 99 -18.94 32.65 12.80
C GLY A 99 -20.04 31.67 13.20
N LYS A 100 -21.01 32.13 13.97
CA LYS A 100 -22.18 31.34 14.39
C LYS A 100 -23.10 30.94 13.23
N ARG A 101 -23.06 31.65 12.09
CA ARG A 101 -23.86 31.34 10.90
C ARG A 101 -23.26 30.20 10.07
N LEU A 102 -21.99 29.87 10.27
CA LEU A 102 -21.31 28.80 9.54
C LEU A 102 -22.02 27.45 9.69
N HIS A 103 -22.63 27.16 10.85
CA HIS A 103 -23.31 25.89 11.09
C HIS A 103 -24.71 25.77 10.45
N THR A 104 -25.21 26.85 9.79
CA THR A 104 -26.52 26.83 9.12
C THR A 104 -26.56 25.74 8.06
N ALA A 105 -27.63 24.94 8.02
CA ALA A 105 -27.85 23.85 7.08
C ALA A 105 -26.71 22.79 7.08
N ARG A 106 -26.07 22.56 8.24
CA ARG A 106 -25.03 21.56 8.45
C ARG A 106 -25.23 20.84 9.78
N SER A 107 -24.79 19.58 9.86
CA SER A 107 -24.69 18.81 11.09
C SER A 107 -23.25 18.36 11.31
N ARG A 108 -22.89 18.04 12.55
CA ARG A 108 -21.63 17.36 12.84
C ARG A 108 -21.51 16.04 12.06
N ASN A 109 -22.62 15.36 11.78
CA ASN A 109 -22.62 14.05 11.10
C ASN A 109 -22.12 14.14 9.66
N ASP A 110 -22.62 15.05 8.83
CA ASP A 110 -22.15 15.21 7.46
C ASP A 110 -20.79 15.93 7.38
N GLN A 111 -20.47 16.80 8.35
CA GLN A 111 -19.17 17.43 8.49
C GLN A 111 -18.06 16.41 8.75
N VAL A 112 -18.20 15.54 9.74
CA VAL A 112 -17.23 14.49 10.04
C VAL A 112 -17.07 13.51 8.86
N ALA A 113 -18.18 13.10 8.23
CA ALA A 113 -18.16 12.22 7.08
C ALA A 113 -17.40 12.83 5.89
N LEU A 114 -17.52 14.16 5.70
CA LEU A 114 -16.76 14.91 4.70
C LEU A 114 -15.26 14.90 5.02
N ASP A 115 -14.92 15.28 6.24
CA ASP A 115 -13.53 15.53 6.62
C ASP A 115 -12.69 14.25 6.60
N VAL A 116 -13.27 13.13 7.03
CA VAL A 116 -12.62 11.80 6.90
C VAL A 116 -12.36 11.46 5.43
N ARG A 117 -13.32 11.75 4.51
CA ARG A 117 -13.11 11.48 3.07
C ARG A 117 -12.03 12.37 2.47
N LEU A 118 -12.01 13.66 2.81
CA LEU A 118 -10.98 14.60 2.34
C LEU A 118 -9.59 14.18 2.86
N TYR A 119 -9.50 13.87 4.14
CA TYR A 119 -8.28 13.38 4.77
C TYR A 119 -7.78 12.10 4.08
N LEU A 120 -8.62 11.07 3.96
CA LEU A 120 -8.24 9.79 3.37
C LEU A 120 -7.91 9.91 1.88
N ARG A 121 -8.53 10.83 1.14
CA ARG A 121 -8.17 11.12 -0.24
C ARG A 121 -6.71 11.58 -0.36
N ARG A 122 -6.26 12.43 0.55
CA ARG A 122 -4.87 12.89 0.62
C ARG A 122 -3.91 11.77 1.01
N GLU A 123 -4.31 10.94 1.97
CA GLU A 123 -3.53 9.78 2.41
C GLU A 123 -3.41 8.71 1.30
N CYS A 124 -4.48 8.45 0.55
CA CYS A 124 -4.46 7.58 -0.62
C CYS A 124 -3.44 8.06 -1.66
N ASN A 125 -3.43 9.36 -1.97
CA ASN A 125 -2.46 9.92 -2.91
C ASN A 125 -1.02 9.73 -2.42
N SER A 126 -0.78 9.90 -1.12
CA SER A 126 0.53 9.68 -0.50
C SER A 126 0.99 8.22 -0.65
N VAL A 127 0.13 7.25 -0.28
CA VAL A 127 0.46 5.82 -0.40
C VAL A 127 0.61 5.42 -1.87
N TYR A 128 -0.25 5.91 -2.76
CA TYR A 128 -0.16 5.68 -4.20
C TYR A 128 1.19 6.11 -4.77
N SER A 129 1.67 7.30 -4.38
CA SER A 129 2.98 7.83 -4.78
C SER A 129 4.13 6.98 -4.25
N LEU A 130 4.09 6.55 -2.99
CA LEU A 130 5.10 5.67 -2.39
C LEU A 130 5.14 4.30 -3.08
N VAL A 131 3.99 3.71 -3.38
CA VAL A 131 3.94 2.43 -4.12
C VAL A 131 4.50 2.61 -5.53
N THR A 132 4.21 3.73 -6.20
CA THR A 132 4.78 4.07 -7.51
C THR A 132 6.31 4.16 -7.45
N GLU A 133 6.86 4.82 -6.42
CA GLU A 133 8.30 4.91 -6.19
C GLU A 133 8.93 3.53 -5.96
N LEU A 134 8.32 2.70 -5.13
CA LEU A 134 8.78 1.32 -4.89
C LEU A 134 8.84 0.49 -6.17
N ILE A 135 7.82 0.58 -7.02
CA ILE A 135 7.79 -0.09 -8.33
C ILE A 135 8.94 0.41 -9.20
N GLY A 136 9.21 1.72 -9.22
CA GLY A 136 10.33 2.31 -9.95
C GLY A 136 11.69 1.76 -9.50
N VAL A 137 11.90 1.61 -8.19
CA VAL A 137 13.13 0.98 -7.64
C VAL A 137 13.25 -0.47 -8.08
N LEU A 138 12.16 -1.22 -8.07
CA LEU A 138 12.13 -2.62 -8.53
C LEU A 138 12.49 -2.74 -10.01
N CYS A 139 11.91 -1.91 -10.88
CA CYS A 139 12.22 -1.89 -12.31
C CYS A 139 13.70 -1.60 -12.56
N LYS A 140 14.25 -0.57 -11.93
CA LYS A 140 15.67 -0.20 -12.04
C LYS A 140 16.60 -1.33 -11.60
N LYS A 141 16.28 -2.00 -10.48
CA LYS A 141 17.07 -3.18 -10.03
C LYS A 141 16.88 -4.38 -10.95
N ALA A 142 15.67 -4.61 -11.45
CA ALA A 142 15.41 -5.70 -12.38
C ALA A 142 16.19 -5.52 -13.69
N GLU A 143 16.30 -4.31 -14.21
CA GLU A 143 17.14 -4.03 -15.37
C GLU A 143 18.63 -4.30 -15.09
N LYS A 144 19.12 -3.84 -13.92
CA LYS A 144 20.52 -4.06 -13.50
C LYS A 144 20.90 -5.54 -13.37
N TYR A 145 19.95 -6.38 -12.95
CA TYR A 145 20.14 -7.81 -12.67
C TYR A 145 19.34 -8.72 -13.60
N ALA A 146 19.06 -8.23 -14.82
CA ALA A 146 18.26 -8.96 -15.81
C ALA A 146 18.88 -10.30 -16.22
N ASP A 147 20.21 -10.43 -16.16
CA ASP A 147 21.00 -11.61 -16.50
C ASP A 147 21.55 -12.37 -15.30
N ALA A 148 21.29 -11.89 -14.06
CA ALA A 148 21.78 -12.53 -12.84
C ALA A 148 21.00 -13.84 -12.58
N VAL A 149 21.57 -14.96 -12.99
CA VAL A 149 20.96 -16.29 -12.83
C VAL A 149 20.86 -16.68 -11.36
N MET A 150 19.66 -17.07 -10.93
CA MET A 150 19.39 -17.60 -9.60
C MET A 150 18.48 -18.84 -9.67
N PRO A 151 18.46 -19.69 -8.62
CA PRO A 151 17.46 -20.74 -8.55
C PRO A 151 16.08 -20.17 -8.24
N GLY A 152 15.07 -20.51 -9.05
CA GLY A 152 13.68 -20.36 -8.68
C GLY A 152 13.27 -21.50 -7.74
N TYR A 153 12.40 -21.19 -6.78
CA TYR A 153 11.98 -22.12 -5.73
C TYR A 153 10.49 -22.44 -5.83
N THR A 154 10.16 -23.71 -5.61
CA THR A 154 8.83 -24.19 -5.25
C THR A 154 8.96 -25.11 -4.04
N HIS A 155 8.04 -25.02 -3.06
CA HIS A 155 8.12 -25.78 -1.82
C HIS A 155 9.45 -25.63 -1.06
N MET A 156 10.09 -24.44 -1.18
CA MET A 156 11.45 -24.17 -0.68
C MET A 156 12.52 -25.10 -1.25
N GLN A 157 12.23 -25.81 -2.34
CA GLN A 157 13.17 -26.61 -3.10
C GLN A 157 13.59 -25.86 -4.37
N ARG A 158 14.86 -26.00 -4.76
CA ARG A 158 15.36 -25.48 -6.04
C ARG A 158 14.62 -26.16 -7.18
N ALA A 159 14.00 -25.37 -8.06
CA ALA A 159 13.11 -25.90 -9.09
C ALA A 159 13.67 -25.69 -10.50
N GLN A 160 13.69 -24.46 -10.97
CA GLN A 160 14.15 -24.10 -12.32
C GLN A 160 15.01 -22.83 -12.28
N PRO A 161 15.94 -22.63 -13.25
CA PRO A 161 16.73 -21.41 -13.31
C PRO A 161 15.86 -20.22 -13.76
N ILE A 162 15.98 -19.12 -13.03
CA ILE A 162 15.39 -17.82 -13.33
C ILE A 162 16.46 -16.73 -13.25
N THR A 163 16.10 -15.46 -13.44
CA THR A 163 16.97 -14.34 -13.09
C THR A 163 16.47 -13.59 -11.87
N PHE A 164 17.36 -12.91 -11.16
CA PHE A 164 16.99 -12.06 -10.04
C PHE A 164 16.10 -10.90 -10.49
N GLY A 165 16.38 -10.32 -11.67
CA GLY A 165 15.52 -9.31 -12.28
C GLY A 165 14.10 -9.81 -12.52
N HIS A 166 13.92 -11.02 -13.01
CA HIS A 166 12.61 -11.65 -13.19
C HIS A 166 11.85 -11.79 -11.86
N HIS A 167 12.54 -12.23 -10.81
CA HIS A 167 11.96 -12.38 -9.48
C HIS A 167 11.47 -11.02 -8.93
N LEU A 168 12.26 -9.96 -9.06
CA LEU A 168 11.90 -8.61 -8.61
C LEU A 168 10.65 -8.06 -9.35
N LEU A 169 10.53 -8.32 -10.65
CA LEU A 169 9.35 -7.89 -11.42
C LEU A 169 8.06 -8.59 -11.00
N ALA A 170 8.12 -9.80 -10.44
CA ALA A 170 6.94 -10.43 -9.87
C ALA A 170 6.35 -9.61 -8.71
N TYR A 171 7.19 -8.98 -7.88
CA TYR A 171 6.73 -8.03 -6.86
C TYR A 171 6.24 -6.71 -7.45
N ALA A 172 6.88 -6.21 -8.50
CA ALA A 172 6.38 -5.03 -9.21
C ALA A 172 4.97 -5.24 -9.75
N GLU A 173 4.66 -6.42 -10.30
CA GLU A 173 3.31 -6.79 -10.75
C GLU A 173 2.29 -6.87 -9.61
N MET A 174 2.68 -7.35 -8.43
CA MET A 174 1.81 -7.34 -7.25
C MET A 174 1.47 -5.91 -6.83
N LEU A 175 2.48 -5.04 -6.77
CA LEU A 175 2.34 -3.63 -6.38
C LEU A 175 1.55 -2.79 -7.39
N LEU A 176 1.62 -3.08 -8.69
CA LEU A 176 0.73 -2.47 -9.69
C LEU A 176 -0.74 -2.74 -9.35
N ARG A 177 -1.07 -3.99 -9.03
CA ARG A 177 -2.44 -4.34 -8.61
C ARG A 177 -2.85 -3.68 -7.29
N ASP A 178 -1.91 -3.45 -6.35
CA ASP A 178 -2.19 -2.74 -5.10
C ASP A 178 -2.48 -1.27 -5.35
N ARG A 179 -1.73 -0.64 -6.24
CA ARG A 179 -1.95 0.73 -6.69
C ARG A 179 -3.35 0.92 -7.28
N GLU A 180 -3.78 -0.01 -8.14
CA GLU A 180 -5.13 -0.01 -8.72
C GLU A 180 -6.22 -0.18 -7.64
N ARG A 181 -6.02 -1.06 -6.64
CA ARG A 181 -6.98 -1.22 -5.53
C ARG A 181 -7.19 0.07 -4.76
N ILE A 182 -6.10 0.79 -4.45
CA ILE A 182 -6.17 2.08 -3.75
C ILE A 182 -6.92 3.11 -4.60
N ALA A 183 -6.58 3.22 -5.88
CA ALA A 183 -7.25 4.13 -6.81
C ALA A 183 -8.74 3.80 -6.98
N ASP A 184 -9.09 2.53 -7.03
CA ASP A 184 -10.48 2.07 -7.14
C ASP A 184 -11.30 2.39 -5.88
N ALA A 185 -10.75 2.17 -4.69
CA ALA A 185 -11.41 2.52 -3.44
C ALA A 185 -11.58 4.04 -3.32
N GLN A 186 -10.53 4.81 -3.67
CA GLN A 186 -10.58 6.27 -3.70
C GLN A 186 -11.65 6.80 -4.67
N ARG A 187 -11.82 6.21 -5.84
CA ARG A 187 -12.85 6.60 -6.81
C ARG A 187 -14.26 6.39 -6.25
N ARG A 188 -14.53 5.26 -5.57
CA ARG A 188 -15.83 5.01 -4.92
C ARG A 188 -16.08 5.94 -3.73
N MET A 189 -15.04 6.27 -2.97
CA MET A 189 -15.12 7.23 -1.87
C MET A 189 -15.41 8.66 -2.33
N ASN A 190 -15.08 9.02 -3.57
CA ASN A 190 -15.04 10.43 -4.02
C ASN A 190 -16.42 11.02 -4.31
N TYR A 191 -17.35 10.89 -3.35
CA TYR A 191 -18.67 11.55 -3.35
C TYR A 191 -18.87 12.36 -2.08
N CYS A 192 -19.40 13.60 -2.23
CA CYS A 192 -19.52 14.58 -1.16
C CYS A 192 -20.74 14.29 -0.27
N PRO A 193 -20.58 14.03 1.03
CA PRO A 193 -21.69 13.83 1.95
C PRO A 193 -22.33 15.14 2.43
N LEU A 194 -21.61 16.28 2.33
CA LEU A 194 -22.05 17.56 2.90
C LEU A 194 -23.38 18.02 2.31
N GLY A 195 -24.27 18.50 3.18
CA GLY A 195 -25.67 18.79 2.88
C GLY A 195 -26.63 17.63 3.16
N SER A 196 -26.12 16.47 3.60
CA SER A 196 -26.94 15.40 4.20
C SER A 196 -27.46 15.79 5.58
N CYS A 197 -26.85 16.78 6.21
CA CYS A 197 -27.13 17.26 7.56
C CYS A 197 -27.06 16.12 8.58
N ALA A 198 -28.00 16.05 9.53
CA ALA A 198 -28.00 14.95 10.49
C ALA A 198 -28.27 13.58 9.85
N LEU A 199 -29.22 13.53 8.89
CA LEU A 199 -29.62 12.34 8.12
C LEU A 199 -30.69 12.60 7.04
N ALA A 200 -31.42 13.73 7.14
CA ALA A 200 -32.62 13.98 6.32
C ALA A 200 -32.49 15.20 5.41
N GLY A 201 -31.26 15.67 5.18
CA GLY A 201 -31.03 16.91 4.45
C GLY A 201 -31.56 18.15 5.21
N THR A 202 -31.95 19.16 4.49
CA THR A 202 -32.38 20.44 5.06
C THR A 202 -33.52 21.05 4.25
N THR A 203 -34.30 21.98 4.88
CA THR A 203 -35.33 22.78 4.22
C THR A 203 -34.77 24.05 3.56
N TYR A 204 -33.48 24.38 3.78
CA TYR A 204 -32.83 25.47 3.07
C TYR A 204 -32.55 25.05 1.61
N ASN A 205 -32.61 26.06 0.73
CA ASN A 205 -32.25 25.83 -0.69
C ASN A 205 -30.72 25.81 -0.84
N THR A 206 -30.10 24.68 -0.44
CA THR A 206 -28.66 24.47 -0.57
C THR A 206 -28.32 23.89 -1.94
N ASP A 207 -27.12 24.22 -2.46
CA ASP A 207 -26.56 23.65 -3.69
C ASP A 207 -25.43 22.67 -3.36
N ARG A 208 -25.77 21.38 -3.33
CA ARG A 208 -24.83 20.30 -3.02
C ARG A 208 -23.85 20.02 -4.16
N GLU A 209 -24.24 20.28 -5.42
CA GLU A 209 -23.35 20.15 -6.58
C GLU A 209 -22.21 21.16 -6.48
N MET A 210 -22.54 22.44 -6.23
CA MET A 210 -21.56 23.50 -6.02
C MET A 210 -20.54 23.14 -4.92
N THR A 211 -21.01 22.59 -3.80
CA THR A 211 -20.13 22.18 -2.70
C THR A 211 -19.22 21.03 -3.09
N ALA A 212 -19.76 20.02 -3.80
CA ALA A 212 -19.00 18.87 -4.27
C ALA A 212 -17.92 19.28 -5.28
N GLU A 213 -18.25 20.15 -6.23
CA GLU A 213 -17.31 20.68 -7.23
C GLU A 213 -16.19 21.48 -6.58
N ALA A 214 -16.52 22.38 -5.67
CA ALA A 214 -15.54 23.21 -4.95
C ALA A 214 -14.51 22.38 -4.16
N LEU A 215 -14.89 21.17 -3.71
CA LEU A 215 -14.04 20.25 -2.97
C LEU A 215 -13.43 19.15 -3.84
N GLY A 216 -13.66 19.17 -5.16
CA GLY A 216 -13.09 18.21 -6.11
C GLY A 216 -13.66 16.78 -5.99
N PHE A 217 -14.91 16.66 -5.54
CA PHE A 217 -15.65 15.41 -5.57
C PHE A 217 -16.29 15.16 -6.94
N THR A 218 -16.57 13.89 -7.24
CA THR A 218 -17.29 13.51 -8.47
C THR A 218 -18.73 14.05 -8.51
N GLY A 219 -19.33 14.25 -7.33
CA GLY A 219 -20.67 14.78 -7.15
C GLY A 219 -21.12 14.57 -5.70
N PRO A 220 -22.35 14.99 -5.33
CA PRO A 220 -22.92 14.75 -4.03
C PRO A 220 -23.36 13.30 -3.85
N MET A 221 -23.35 12.79 -2.62
CA MET A 221 -24.04 11.54 -2.28
C MET A 221 -25.55 11.71 -2.44
N LEU A 222 -26.20 10.75 -3.12
CA LEU A 222 -27.59 10.87 -3.57
C LEU A 222 -28.63 10.55 -2.49
N ASN A 223 -28.23 9.90 -1.39
CA ASN A 223 -29.09 9.62 -0.26
C ASN A 223 -28.50 10.20 1.03
N SER A 224 -29.23 11.03 1.74
CA SER A 224 -28.74 11.74 2.92
C SER A 224 -28.55 10.83 4.15
N LEU A 225 -29.27 9.71 4.26
CA LEU A 225 -29.04 8.71 5.28
C LEU A 225 -27.69 7.99 5.05
N ASP A 226 -27.45 7.58 3.81
CA ASP A 226 -26.21 6.96 3.38
C ASP A 226 -25.02 7.92 3.54
N GLY A 227 -25.22 9.21 3.20
CA GLY A 227 -24.19 10.24 3.28
C GLY A 227 -23.56 10.41 4.67
N VAL A 228 -24.29 10.13 5.75
CA VAL A 228 -23.78 10.22 7.14
C VAL A 228 -23.46 8.85 7.73
N SER A 229 -23.94 7.76 7.13
CA SER A 229 -23.82 6.38 7.64
C SER A 229 -22.65 5.61 6.99
N ASP A 230 -22.33 5.90 5.73
CA ASP A 230 -21.35 5.15 4.96
C ASP A 230 -19.94 5.23 5.57
N ARG A 231 -19.35 4.05 5.77
CA ARG A 231 -17.95 3.82 6.11
C ARG A 231 -17.33 2.70 5.28
N ASP A 232 -17.99 2.31 4.18
CA ASP A 232 -17.49 1.28 3.26
C ASP A 232 -16.10 1.65 2.77
N PHE A 233 -15.86 2.92 2.49
CA PHE A 233 -14.57 3.43 2.05
C PHE A 233 -13.44 3.21 3.08
N CYS A 234 -13.71 3.25 4.38
CA CYS A 234 -12.73 2.92 5.40
C CYS A 234 -12.37 1.43 5.35
N MET A 235 -13.38 0.56 5.21
CA MET A 235 -13.19 -0.89 5.12
C MET A 235 -12.50 -1.29 3.81
N GLU A 236 -12.87 -0.69 2.68
CA GLU A 236 -12.22 -0.93 1.38
C GLU A 236 -10.75 -0.51 1.39
N LEU A 237 -10.45 0.68 1.90
CA LEU A 237 -9.08 1.19 2.00
C LEU A 237 -8.25 0.32 2.94
N ALA A 238 -8.74 -0.01 4.14
CA ALA A 238 -8.04 -0.90 5.06
C ALA A 238 -7.81 -2.29 4.46
N SER A 239 -8.75 -2.80 3.65
CA SER A 239 -8.58 -4.05 2.90
C SER A 239 -7.49 -3.94 1.83
N ALA A 240 -7.46 -2.85 1.06
CA ALA A 240 -6.42 -2.60 0.06
C ALA A 240 -5.03 -2.49 0.71
N LEU A 241 -4.93 -1.75 1.83
CA LEU A 241 -3.71 -1.62 2.63
C LEU A 241 -3.27 -2.96 3.22
N SER A 242 -4.22 -3.78 3.69
CA SER A 242 -3.93 -5.13 4.19
C SER A 242 -3.32 -6.03 3.11
N ILE A 243 -3.84 -6.00 1.87
CA ILE A 243 -3.29 -6.76 0.75
C ILE A 243 -1.89 -6.25 0.38
N LEU A 244 -1.68 -4.95 0.34
CA LEU A 244 -0.35 -4.35 0.15
C LEU A 244 0.64 -4.86 1.21
N MET A 245 0.24 -4.87 2.48
CA MET A 245 1.08 -5.38 3.57
C MET A 245 1.37 -6.88 3.45
N VAL A 246 0.45 -7.70 2.91
CA VAL A 246 0.75 -9.11 2.56
C VAL A 246 1.90 -9.18 1.57
N HIS A 247 1.90 -8.36 0.53
CA HIS A 247 2.97 -8.36 -0.48
C HIS A 247 4.30 -7.87 0.11
N LEU A 248 4.29 -6.81 0.91
CA LEU A 248 5.49 -6.33 1.61
C LEU A 248 6.02 -7.36 2.61
N SER A 249 5.14 -8.07 3.33
CA SER A 249 5.52 -9.13 4.27
C SER A 249 6.17 -10.32 3.55
N ARG A 250 5.59 -10.78 2.43
CA ARG A 250 6.18 -11.85 1.61
C ARG A 250 7.55 -11.47 1.07
N PHE A 251 7.67 -10.24 0.56
CA PHE A 251 8.96 -9.77 0.05
C PHE A 251 9.98 -9.62 1.18
N SER A 252 9.57 -9.14 2.33
CA SER A 252 10.40 -9.07 3.54
C SER A 252 10.91 -10.44 3.94
N GLU A 253 10.07 -11.48 3.93
CA GLU A 253 10.48 -12.87 4.23
C GLU A 253 11.55 -13.36 3.27
N GLU A 254 11.40 -13.12 1.96
CA GLU A 254 12.42 -13.52 0.99
C GLU A 254 13.74 -12.78 1.20
N ILE A 255 13.70 -11.46 1.49
CA ILE A 255 14.92 -10.70 1.80
C ILE A 255 15.59 -11.23 3.06
N ILE A 256 14.84 -11.60 4.10
CA ILE A 256 15.37 -12.21 5.33
C ILE A 256 16.10 -13.52 4.98
N LEU A 257 15.47 -14.39 4.19
CA LEU A 257 16.09 -15.63 3.71
C LEU A 257 17.35 -15.32 2.91
N TRP A 258 17.29 -14.40 1.95
CA TRP A 258 18.41 -14.04 1.09
C TRP A 258 19.59 -13.39 1.85
N CYS A 259 19.33 -12.70 2.97
CA CYS A 259 20.38 -12.15 3.83
C CYS A 259 21.04 -13.19 4.73
N SER A 260 20.42 -14.37 4.94
CA SER A 260 20.97 -15.41 5.80
C SER A 260 22.28 -15.96 5.25
N TRP A 261 23.11 -16.53 6.14
CA TRP A 261 24.38 -17.16 5.75
C TRP A 261 24.18 -18.35 4.81
N GLU A 262 23.06 -19.05 4.93
CA GLU A 262 22.70 -20.23 4.14
C GLU A 262 22.42 -19.85 2.68
N PHE A 263 21.76 -18.71 2.42
CA PHE A 263 21.47 -18.22 1.07
C PHE A 263 22.53 -17.23 0.60
N LYS A 264 22.75 -16.16 1.33
CA LYS A 264 23.68 -15.07 1.03
C LYS A 264 23.54 -14.56 -0.42
N PHE A 265 22.30 -14.31 -0.84
CA PHE A 265 22.00 -13.81 -2.18
C PHE A 265 22.00 -12.28 -2.25
N VAL A 266 21.72 -11.63 -1.12
CA VAL A 266 21.74 -10.18 -1.01
C VAL A 266 22.44 -9.74 0.28
N GLU A 267 22.84 -8.48 0.29
CA GLU A 267 23.33 -7.78 1.46
C GLU A 267 22.63 -6.44 1.58
N LEU A 268 22.07 -6.14 2.76
CA LEU A 268 21.49 -4.84 3.07
C LEU A 268 22.61 -3.85 3.40
N ASP A 269 22.37 -2.57 3.12
CA ASP A 269 23.26 -1.50 3.56
C ASP A 269 23.28 -1.40 5.10
N ASP A 270 24.38 -0.93 5.66
CA ASP A 270 24.56 -0.77 7.11
C ASP A 270 23.54 0.21 7.70
N ALA A 271 23.11 1.21 6.94
CA ALA A 271 22.09 2.16 7.35
C ALA A 271 20.70 1.53 7.57
N PHE A 272 20.47 0.33 7.05
CA PHE A 272 19.20 -0.40 7.15
C PHE A 272 19.33 -1.77 7.85
N SER A 273 20.35 -1.91 8.68
CA SER A 273 20.63 -3.14 9.42
C SER A 273 21.05 -2.82 10.82
N THR A 274 20.90 -3.76 11.76
CA THR A 274 21.48 -3.64 13.09
C THR A 274 22.51 -4.73 13.35
N GLY A 275 23.38 -4.47 14.31
CA GLY A 275 24.36 -5.45 14.79
C GLY A 275 23.93 -6.13 16.07
N SER A 276 24.88 -6.83 16.67
CA SER A 276 24.74 -7.42 18.00
C SER A 276 25.74 -6.78 18.96
N SER A 277 25.33 -6.49 20.17
CA SER A 277 26.21 -5.95 21.22
C SER A 277 27.28 -6.95 21.70
N ILE A 278 27.12 -8.25 21.37
CA ILE A 278 28.00 -9.33 21.81
C ILE A 278 28.63 -10.11 20.65
N MET A 279 28.01 -10.10 19.47
CA MET A 279 28.45 -10.84 18.29
C MET A 279 28.86 -9.86 17.17
N PRO A 280 30.17 -9.51 17.05
CA PRO A 280 30.61 -8.44 16.14
C PRO A 280 30.40 -8.74 14.65
N GLN A 281 30.21 -10.00 14.29
CA GLN A 281 29.97 -10.44 12.91
C GLN A 281 28.49 -10.41 12.51
N LYS A 282 27.57 -10.20 13.45
CA LYS A 282 26.12 -10.32 13.21
C LYS A 282 25.55 -9.05 12.62
N LYS A 283 24.82 -9.20 11.51
CA LYS A 283 24.07 -8.14 10.84
C LYS A 283 22.64 -8.62 10.62
N ASN A 284 21.68 -7.91 11.22
CA ASN A 284 20.28 -8.30 11.25
C ASN A 284 19.45 -7.52 10.24
N PRO A 285 18.51 -8.16 9.52
CA PRO A 285 17.58 -7.49 8.61
C PRO A 285 16.33 -6.97 9.35
N ASP A 286 16.50 -6.19 10.43
CA ASP A 286 15.41 -5.82 11.35
C ASP A 286 14.27 -5.07 10.68
N ILE A 287 14.54 -4.27 9.65
CA ILE A 287 13.50 -3.52 8.93
C ILE A 287 12.50 -4.47 8.29
N THR A 288 12.98 -5.51 7.62
CA THR A 288 12.12 -6.51 7.00
C THR A 288 11.35 -7.33 8.04
N GLU A 289 11.97 -7.63 9.18
CA GLU A 289 11.29 -8.31 10.29
C GLU A 289 10.17 -7.45 10.88
N LEU A 290 10.43 -6.15 11.08
CA LEU A 290 9.42 -5.21 11.58
C LEU A 290 8.26 -5.01 10.59
N ILE A 291 8.52 -4.93 9.29
CA ILE A 291 7.47 -4.84 8.26
C ILE A 291 6.60 -6.09 8.29
N ARG A 292 7.21 -7.27 8.36
CA ARG A 292 6.48 -8.54 8.53
C ARG A 292 5.61 -8.54 9.78
N GLY A 293 6.12 -8.04 10.91
CA GLY A 293 5.37 -7.91 12.16
C GLY A 293 4.23 -6.88 12.09
N LYS A 294 4.49 -5.69 11.51
CA LYS A 294 3.49 -4.61 11.36
C LYS A 294 2.31 -4.98 10.45
N THR A 295 2.47 -5.98 9.60
CA THR A 295 1.38 -6.51 8.76
C THR A 295 0.17 -6.94 9.61
N GLY A 296 0.42 -7.62 10.73
CA GLY A 296 -0.66 -8.03 11.65
C GLY A 296 -1.41 -6.85 12.29
N ARG A 297 -0.74 -5.70 12.48
CA ARG A 297 -1.38 -4.48 12.99
C ARG A 297 -2.42 -3.96 12.01
N VAL A 298 -2.08 -3.80 10.74
CA VAL A 298 -3.01 -3.35 9.69
C VAL A 298 -4.19 -4.33 9.50
N PHE A 299 -3.97 -5.63 9.67
CA PHE A 299 -5.07 -6.62 9.70
C PHE A 299 -6.00 -6.39 10.89
N GLY A 300 -5.44 -6.04 12.05
CA GLY A 300 -6.23 -5.67 13.23
C GLY A 300 -7.13 -4.47 12.97
N ASP A 301 -6.61 -3.44 12.31
CA ASP A 301 -7.36 -2.22 11.95
C ASP A 301 -8.54 -2.53 11.03
N LEU A 302 -8.32 -3.34 9.99
CA LEU A 302 -9.40 -3.82 9.12
C LEU A 302 -10.46 -4.59 9.91
N MET A 303 -10.05 -5.47 10.80
CA MET A 303 -10.98 -6.26 11.62
C MET A 303 -11.77 -5.37 12.58
N THR A 304 -11.14 -4.34 13.14
CA THR A 304 -11.80 -3.32 13.97
C THR A 304 -12.91 -2.62 13.20
N LEU A 305 -12.63 -2.12 11.99
CA LEU A 305 -13.60 -1.45 11.14
C LEU A 305 -14.79 -2.35 10.77
N LEU A 306 -14.51 -3.57 10.33
CA LEU A 306 -15.55 -4.55 10.00
C LEU A 306 -16.42 -4.89 11.21
N THR A 307 -15.81 -5.05 12.39
CA THR A 307 -16.50 -5.37 13.62
C THR A 307 -17.35 -4.19 14.11
N MET A 308 -16.84 -2.97 14.02
CA MET A 308 -17.58 -1.76 14.37
C MET A 308 -18.85 -1.63 13.53
N MET A 309 -18.76 -1.78 12.22
CA MET A 309 -19.88 -1.53 11.32
C MET A 309 -20.94 -2.62 11.28
N LYS A 310 -20.59 -3.87 11.59
CA LYS A 310 -21.42 -5.08 11.34
C LYS A 310 -22.82 -5.13 11.94
N GLY A 311 -23.25 -4.24 12.72
CA GLY A 311 -24.57 -4.33 13.38
C GLY A 311 -25.20 -2.98 13.65
N LEU A 312 -24.58 -1.92 13.14
CA LEU A 312 -25.07 -0.56 13.37
C LEU A 312 -26.32 -0.28 12.53
N PRO A 313 -27.37 0.30 13.13
CA PRO A 313 -28.48 0.85 12.36
C PRO A 313 -28.06 2.13 11.64
N LEU A 314 -28.82 2.53 10.62
CA LEU A 314 -28.73 3.86 10.03
C LEU A 314 -29.18 4.91 11.06
N ALA A 315 -28.71 6.13 11.08
CA ALA A 315 -27.72 6.79 10.20
C ALA A 315 -26.34 6.85 10.87
N TYR A 316 -26.15 7.72 11.87
CA TYR A 316 -24.92 7.87 12.66
C TYR A 316 -25.12 7.36 14.07
N ASN A 317 -24.18 6.58 14.54
CA ASN A 317 -24.04 6.13 15.93
C ASN A 317 -22.63 6.47 16.42
N LYS A 318 -22.48 6.75 17.71
CA LYS A 318 -21.20 7.18 18.30
C LYS A 318 -20.07 6.13 18.12
N ASP A 319 -20.43 4.87 17.92
CA ASP A 319 -19.51 3.77 17.55
C ASP A 319 -18.63 4.15 16.34
N MET A 320 -19.18 4.90 15.39
CA MET A 320 -18.44 5.35 14.20
C MET A 320 -17.30 6.33 14.50
N GLN A 321 -17.15 6.80 15.73
CA GLN A 321 -15.99 7.60 16.13
C GLN A 321 -14.69 6.77 16.09
N GLU A 322 -14.82 5.45 16.34
CA GLU A 322 -13.69 4.49 16.30
C GLU A 322 -13.15 4.25 14.89
N ASP A 323 -13.82 4.75 13.85
CA ASP A 323 -13.36 4.63 12.45
C ASP A 323 -11.99 5.28 12.27
N LYS A 324 -11.77 6.45 12.89
CA LYS A 324 -10.59 7.28 12.68
C LYS A 324 -9.32 6.66 13.23
N GLU A 325 -9.34 6.17 14.45
CA GLU A 325 -8.16 5.57 15.06
C GLU A 325 -7.64 4.40 14.25
N ALA A 326 -8.54 3.47 13.86
CA ALA A 326 -8.16 2.30 13.07
C ALA A 326 -7.65 2.67 11.67
N ILE A 327 -8.39 3.49 10.92
CA ILE A 327 -7.97 3.81 9.54
C ILE A 327 -6.72 4.70 9.49
N PHE A 328 -6.56 5.62 10.44
CA PHE A 328 -5.38 6.48 10.52
C PHE A 328 -4.14 5.66 10.88
N ASP A 329 -4.26 4.72 11.82
CA ASP A 329 -3.18 3.81 12.20
C ASP A 329 -2.75 2.91 11.03
N ALA A 330 -3.72 2.40 10.26
CA ALA A 330 -3.44 1.60 9.07
C ALA A 330 -2.62 2.40 8.03
N PHE A 331 -3.02 3.64 7.72
CA PHE A 331 -2.27 4.50 6.79
C PHE A 331 -0.90 4.88 7.32
N ASP A 332 -0.78 5.28 8.58
CA ASP A 332 0.49 5.66 9.19
C ASP A 332 1.46 4.46 9.23
N THR A 333 0.96 3.28 9.56
CA THR A 333 1.74 2.03 9.57
C THR A 333 2.24 1.68 8.17
N VAL A 334 1.39 1.77 7.15
CA VAL A 334 1.78 1.49 5.76
C VAL A 334 2.79 2.51 5.24
N LYS A 335 2.57 3.80 5.51
CA LYS A 335 3.50 4.86 5.08
C LYS A 335 4.88 4.69 5.69
N ILE A 336 4.99 4.43 6.99
CA ILE A 336 6.30 4.22 7.62
C ILE A 336 6.99 2.95 7.09
N CYS A 337 6.25 1.89 6.78
CA CYS A 337 6.80 0.71 6.13
C CYS A 337 7.36 1.04 4.75
N LEU A 338 6.60 1.72 3.89
CA LEU A 338 7.03 2.08 2.55
C LEU A 338 8.21 3.04 2.54
N THR A 339 8.15 4.12 3.33
CA THR A 339 9.23 5.13 3.40
C THR A 339 10.56 4.58 3.91
N THR A 340 10.51 3.46 4.64
CA THR A 340 11.72 2.77 5.12
C THR A 340 12.15 1.66 4.14
N PHE A 341 11.20 0.94 3.56
CA PHE A 341 11.48 -0.19 2.66
C PHE A 341 12.09 0.26 1.33
N ILE A 342 11.62 1.38 0.78
CA ILE A 342 12.09 1.92 -0.51
C ILE A 342 13.60 2.18 -0.52
N PRO A 343 14.17 3.01 0.36
CA PRO A 343 15.60 3.26 0.38
C PRO A 343 16.41 2.03 0.80
N MET A 344 15.89 1.17 1.69
CA MET A 344 16.52 -0.11 2.02
C MET A 344 16.66 -0.98 0.77
N LEU A 345 15.61 -1.10 -0.02
CA LEU A 345 15.64 -1.86 -1.27
C LEU A 345 16.56 -1.21 -2.31
N ASP A 346 16.53 0.11 -2.47
CA ASP A 346 17.38 0.82 -3.44
C ASP A 346 18.88 0.64 -3.15
N THR A 347 19.27 0.60 -1.89
CA THR A 347 20.67 0.40 -1.47
C THR A 347 21.08 -1.07 -1.36
N MET A 348 20.13 -2.01 -1.31
CA MET A 348 20.40 -3.45 -1.22
C MET A 348 21.30 -3.93 -2.37
N THR A 349 22.35 -4.66 -2.05
CA THR A 349 23.30 -5.23 -3.01
C THR A 349 22.98 -6.70 -3.26
N ALA A 350 22.78 -7.08 -4.52
CA ALA A 350 22.69 -8.48 -4.90
C ALA A 350 24.07 -9.10 -5.08
N LEU A 351 24.17 -10.40 -4.82
CA LEU A 351 25.40 -11.20 -4.92
C LEU A 351 25.23 -12.29 -5.99
N PRO A 352 25.32 -11.95 -7.30
CA PRO A 352 25.01 -12.85 -8.41
C PRO A 352 25.85 -14.14 -8.42
N GLU A 353 27.10 -14.07 -7.96
CA GLU A 353 27.96 -15.24 -7.89
C GLU A 353 27.43 -16.31 -6.93
N ASN A 354 26.91 -15.88 -5.76
CA ASN A 354 26.31 -16.80 -4.80
C ASN A 354 25.00 -17.40 -5.34
N MET A 355 24.18 -16.58 -5.99
CA MET A 355 22.95 -17.02 -6.66
C MET A 355 23.27 -18.08 -7.72
N ARG A 356 24.26 -17.81 -8.58
CA ARG A 356 24.70 -18.72 -9.63
C ARG A 356 25.26 -20.03 -9.06
N LYS A 357 26.07 -19.96 -8.02
CA LYS A 357 26.60 -21.13 -7.31
C LYS A 357 25.46 -22.00 -6.74
N ALA A 358 24.45 -21.37 -6.15
CA ALA A 358 23.27 -22.08 -5.67
C ALA A 358 22.46 -22.71 -6.82
N ALA A 359 22.34 -22.04 -7.96
CA ALA A 359 21.67 -22.56 -9.15
C ALA A 359 22.39 -23.79 -9.70
N ALA A 360 23.72 -23.78 -9.75
CA ALA A 360 24.51 -24.90 -10.25
C ALA A 360 24.44 -26.16 -9.37
N GLY A 361 24.09 -26.05 -8.11
CA GLY A 361 24.13 -27.13 -7.13
C GLY A 361 22.86 -27.96 -6.97
N GLY A 362 21.88 -27.92 -7.87
CA GLY A 362 20.57 -28.52 -7.58
C GLY A 362 19.83 -29.19 -8.74
N PHE A 363 20.50 -29.53 -9.82
CA PHE A 363 19.88 -30.16 -11.00
C PHE A 363 18.70 -29.37 -11.58
N ILE A 364 18.68 -28.06 -11.39
CA ILE A 364 17.56 -27.18 -11.81
C ILE A 364 17.41 -27.10 -13.34
N ASN A 365 18.42 -27.57 -14.07
CA ASN A 365 18.51 -27.72 -15.52
C ASN A 365 18.10 -29.12 -16.00
N ALA A 366 17.62 -30.00 -15.13
CA ALA A 366 17.19 -31.36 -15.52
C ALA A 366 16.01 -31.33 -16.50
N THR A 367 15.10 -30.34 -16.38
CA THR A 367 14.02 -30.17 -17.36
C THR A 367 14.58 -29.86 -18.76
N ASP A 368 15.62 -29.04 -18.84
CA ASP A 368 16.28 -28.67 -20.10
C ASP A 368 17.00 -29.90 -20.72
N CYS A 369 17.53 -30.78 -19.87
CA CYS A 369 18.07 -32.07 -20.30
C CYS A 369 17.00 -32.98 -20.91
N ALA A 370 15.81 -33.04 -20.29
CA ALA A 370 14.68 -33.79 -20.84
C ALA A 370 14.17 -33.18 -22.15
N ASP A 371 14.03 -31.85 -22.20
CA ASP A 371 13.59 -31.12 -23.39
C ASP A 371 14.58 -31.31 -24.57
N TYR A 372 15.87 -31.43 -24.29
CA TYR A 372 16.87 -31.78 -25.29
C TYR A 372 16.55 -33.10 -25.99
N LEU A 373 16.21 -34.16 -25.23
CA LEU A 373 15.80 -35.43 -25.79
C LEU A 373 14.48 -35.35 -26.56
N VAL A 374 13.55 -34.55 -26.09
CA VAL A 374 12.29 -34.29 -26.80
C VAL A 374 12.57 -33.64 -28.15
N GLY A 375 13.50 -32.68 -28.18
CA GLY A 375 13.98 -32.08 -29.44
C GLY A 375 14.62 -33.07 -30.42
N LYS A 376 15.13 -34.21 -29.91
CA LYS A 376 15.65 -35.34 -30.69
C LYS A 376 14.57 -36.36 -31.08
N GLY A 377 13.31 -36.13 -30.76
CA GLY A 377 12.17 -36.96 -31.13
C GLY A 377 11.73 -37.97 -30.06
N LEU A 378 12.34 -37.96 -28.86
CA LEU A 378 11.90 -38.87 -27.80
C LEU A 378 10.60 -38.30 -27.14
N PRO A 379 9.58 -39.16 -26.89
CA PRO A 379 8.39 -38.70 -26.14
C PRO A 379 8.76 -38.14 -24.75
N PHE A 380 8.10 -37.08 -24.32
CA PHE A 380 8.44 -36.39 -23.06
C PHE A 380 8.50 -37.33 -21.85
N ARG A 381 7.60 -38.29 -21.73
CA ARG A 381 7.60 -39.25 -20.59
C ARG A 381 8.82 -40.13 -20.56
N ASP A 382 9.34 -40.54 -21.71
CA ASP A 382 10.55 -41.34 -21.82
C ASP A 382 11.79 -40.46 -21.59
N ALA A 383 11.81 -39.24 -22.12
CA ALA A 383 12.86 -38.26 -21.85
C ALA A 383 12.94 -37.90 -20.36
N TYR A 384 11.80 -37.69 -19.69
CA TYR A 384 11.73 -37.50 -18.26
C TYR A 384 12.31 -38.67 -17.46
N LYS A 385 11.95 -39.89 -17.83
CA LYS A 385 12.47 -41.10 -17.17
C LYS A 385 13.99 -41.21 -17.34
N ALA A 386 14.49 -41.07 -18.56
CA ALA A 386 15.92 -41.12 -18.85
C ALA A 386 16.70 -40.05 -18.07
N THR A 387 16.18 -38.81 -18.02
CA THR A 387 16.78 -37.70 -17.25
C THR A 387 16.75 -37.98 -15.75
N GLY A 388 15.69 -38.60 -15.24
CA GLY A 388 15.60 -39.00 -13.83
C GLY A 388 16.67 -40.06 -13.46
N GLU A 389 16.92 -41.01 -14.34
CA GLU A 389 17.99 -42.00 -14.16
C GLU A 389 19.38 -41.35 -14.18
N ILE A 390 19.59 -40.34 -15.04
CA ILE A 390 20.84 -39.56 -15.10
C ILE A 390 21.05 -38.77 -13.81
N VAL A 391 20.01 -38.08 -13.30
CA VAL A 391 20.09 -37.36 -12.04
C VAL A 391 20.43 -38.30 -10.88
N ALA A 392 19.78 -39.45 -10.79
CA ALA A 392 20.07 -40.45 -9.77
C ALA A 392 21.52 -40.96 -9.87
N LEU A 393 22.04 -41.16 -11.09
CA LEU A 393 23.42 -41.53 -11.33
C LEU A 393 24.40 -40.45 -10.89
N CYS A 394 24.11 -39.17 -11.22
CA CYS A 394 24.90 -38.02 -10.78
C CYS A 394 24.98 -37.94 -9.25
N ILE A 395 23.85 -38.07 -8.56
CA ILE A 395 23.81 -38.08 -7.09
C ILE A 395 24.66 -39.19 -6.52
N LYS A 396 24.56 -40.43 -7.06
CA LYS A 396 25.33 -41.57 -6.61
C LYS A 396 26.84 -41.38 -6.80
N LYS A 397 27.25 -40.69 -7.86
CA LYS A 397 28.67 -40.44 -8.20
C LYS A 397 29.21 -39.13 -7.62
N GLY A 398 28.41 -38.28 -7.00
CA GLY A 398 28.81 -36.95 -6.54
C GLY A 398 29.13 -35.99 -7.70
N LEU A 399 28.46 -36.16 -8.85
CA LEU A 399 28.63 -35.38 -10.06
C LEU A 399 27.39 -34.46 -10.29
N THR A 400 27.54 -33.51 -11.21
CA THR A 400 26.43 -32.69 -11.76
C THR A 400 26.15 -33.14 -13.20
N LEU A 401 25.07 -32.63 -13.79
CA LEU A 401 24.79 -32.90 -15.21
C LEU A 401 25.93 -32.41 -16.10
N GLU A 402 26.52 -31.25 -15.79
CA GLU A 402 27.62 -30.67 -16.56
C GLU A 402 28.94 -31.46 -16.48
N THR A 403 29.13 -32.20 -15.39
CA THR A 403 30.38 -32.94 -15.13
C THR A 403 30.26 -34.45 -15.41
N LEU A 404 29.06 -34.95 -15.69
CA LEU A 404 28.85 -36.35 -16.06
C LEU A 404 29.41 -36.59 -17.48
N PRO A 405 30.31 -37.61 -17.68
CA PRO A 405 30.84 -37.93 -19.01
C PRO A 405 29.75 -38.37 -20.00
N LEU A 406 29.90 -38.00 -21.27
CA LEU A 406 28.92 -38.30 -22.34
C LEU A 406 28.61 -39.79 -22.46
N GLU A 407 29.60 -40.63 -22.24
CA GLU A 407 29.44 -42.08 -22.28
C GLU A 407 28.43 -42.61 -21.25
N GLU A 408 28.30 -41.91 -20.10
CA GLU A 408 27.32 -42.27 -19.08
C GLU A 408 25.91 -41.86 -19.49
N TYR A 409 25.78 -40.73 -20.17
CA TYR A 409 24.52 -40.29 -20.80
C TYR A 409 24.06 -41.30 -21.85
N LYS A 410 24.97 -41.73 -22.76
CA LYS A 410 24.68 -42.66 -23.84
C LYS A 410 24.31 -44.05 -23.35
N LYS A 411 24.80 -44.48 -22.17
CA LYS A 411 24.39 -45.77 -21.57
C LYS A 411 22.90 -45.78 -21.18
N ILE A 412 22.34 -44.63 -20.90
CA ILE A 412 20.92 -44.48 -20.49
C ILE A 412 20.05 -44.22 -21.72
N CYS A 413 20.51 -43.35 -22.64
CA CYS A 413 19.82 -43.09 -23.89
C CYS A 413 20.84 -42.72 -24.99
N ASP A 414 20.84 -43.47 -26.08
CA ASP A 414 21.78 -43.34 -27.21
C ASP A 414 21.56 -42.04 -28.04
N LEU A 415 20.43 -41.36 -27.84
CA LEU A 415 20.14 -40.08 -28.48
C LEU A 415 20.98 -38.92 -27.93
N PHE A 416 21.65 -39.08 -26.80
CA PHE A 416 22.53 -38.04 -26.28
C PHE A 416 23.79 -37.90 -27.13
N ASP A 417 24.19 -36.67 -27.39
CA ASP A 417 25.50 -36.28 -27.95
C ASP A 417 26.03 -35.02 -27.20
N ASP A 418 27.17 -34.50 -27.63
CA ASP A 418 27.83 -33.36 -26.99
C ASP A 418 26.95 -32.13 -26.85
N GLY A 419 25.88 -32.00 -27.65
CA GLY A 419 24.93 -30.92 -27.60
C GLY A 419 24.15 -30.82 -26.27
N VAL A 420 24.13 -31.92 -25.46
CA VAL A 420 23.50 -31.92 -24.14
C VAL A 420 24.14 -30.87 -23.21
N TYR A 421 25.47 -30.72 -23.26
CA TYR A 421 26.18 -29.77 -22.40
C TYR A 421 25.84 -28.30 -22.71
N ASP A 422 25.54 -27.99 -23.97
CA ASP A 422 25.04 -26.69 -24.34
C ASP A 422 23.58 -26.48 -23.86
N ALA A 423 22.74 -27.51 -24.02
CA ALA A 423 21.33 -27.47 -23.63
C ALA A 423 21.14 -27.30 -22.12
N ILE A 424 21.99 -27.91 -21.28
CA ILE A 424 21.91 -27.80 -19.81
C ILE A 424 22.71 -26.63 -19.23
N ASN A 425 23.41 -25.86 -20.06
CA ASN A 425 24.10 -24.66 -19.59
C ASN A 425 23.10 -23.66 -19.01
N LEU A 426 23.33 -23.21 -17.78
CA LEU A 426 22.36 -22.35 -17.04
C LEU A 426 22.02 -21.08 -17.78
N ASP A 427 22.98 -20.42 -18.43
CA ASP A 427 22.72 -19.22 -19.22
C ASP A 427 21.84 -19.53 -20.44
N LYS A 428 22.11 -20.67 -21.12
CA LYS A 428 21.26 -21.12 -22.22
C LYS A 428 19.85 -21.47 -21.76
N CYS A 429 19.74 -22.16 -20.62
CA CYS A 429 18.46 -22.51 -20.02
C CYS A 429 17.61 -21.25 -19.74
N VAL A 430 18.20 -20.21 -19.17
CA VAL A 430 17.49 -18.95 -18.89
C VAL A 430 17.19 -18.18 -20.17
N ASN A 431 18.19 -17.99 -21.05
CA ASN A 431 18.06 -17.26 -22.31
C ASN A 431 17.05 -17.92 -23.27
N GLY A 432 16.92 -19.25 -23.21
CA GLY A 432 15.95 -20.02 -24.01
C GLY A 432 14.48 -19.85 -23.59
N ARG A 433 14.23 -19.39 -22.37
CA ARG A 433 12.86 -19.19 -21.83
C ARG A 433 12.26 -17.88 -22.28
N THR A 434 12.05 -17.75 -23.59
CA THR A 434 11.59 -16.53 -24.28
C THR A 434 10.08 -16.40 -24.38
N SER A 435 9.31 -17.38 -23.91
CA SER A 435 7.84 -17.28 -23.81
C SER A 435 7.40 -16.01 -23.06
N LEU A 436 6.24 -15.50 -23.39
CA LEU A 436 5.70 -14.32 -22.70
C LEU A 436 5.65 -14.56 -21.19
N GLY A 437 6.24 -13.63 -20.41
CA GLY A 437 6.37 -13.76 -18.96
C GLY A 437 7.49 -14.69 -18.50
N GLY A 438 8.30 -15.25 -19.40
CA GLY A 438 9.46 -16.07 -19.07
C GLY A 438 10.68 -15.25 -18.62
N PRO A 439 11.66 -15.89 -17.93
CA PRO A 439 12.77 -15.20 -17.26
C PRO A 439 13.92 -14.80 -18.18
N ALA A 440 13.82 -14.97 -19.51
CA ALA A 440 14.89 -14.54 -20.40
C ALA A 440 15.21 -13.05 -20.21
N PRO A 441 16.50 -12.63 -20.16
CA PRO A 441 16.89 -11.25 -19.91
C PRO A 441 16.17 -10.22 -20.78
N GLN A 442 15.97 -10.55 -22.07
CA GLN A 442 15.21 -9.69 -22.99
C GLN A 442 13.75 -9.47 -22.57
N ASN A 443 13.11 -10.48 -21.98
CA ASN A 443 11.76 -10.37 -21.45
C ASN A 443 11.73 -9.50 -20.20
N VAL A 444 12.69 -9.67 -19.30
CA VAL A 444 12.86 -8.87 -18.09
C VAL A 444 13.00 -7.38 -18.45
N LEU A 445 13.89 -7.04 -19.39
CA LEU A 445 14.09 -5.68 -19.86
C LEU A 445 12.83 -5.10 -20.54
N LYS A 446 12.13 -5.90 -21.32
CA LYS A 446 10.88 -5.48 -21.98
C LYS A 446 9.77 -5.22 -20.95
N GLU A 447 9.68 -6.07 -19.94
CA GLU A 447 8.68 -5.97 -18.87
C GLU A 447 8.94 -4.76 -17.97
N ALA A 448 10.19 -4.51 -17.56
CA ALA A 448 10.56 -3.32 -16.81
C ALA A 448 10.14 -2.03 -17.54
N LYS A 449 10.44 -1.93 -18.85
CA LYS A 449 10.03 -0.81 -19.69
C LYS A 449 8.51 -0.66 -19.83
N ARG A 450 7.77 -1.78 -19.91
CA ARG A 450 6.30 -1.76 -19.93
C ARG A 450 5.76 -1.17 -18.64
N ILE A 451 6.28 -1.62 -17.50
CA ILE A 451 5.87 -1.11 -16.17
C ILE A 451 6.20 0.38 -16.05
N GLU A 452 7.41 0.81 -16.39
CA GLU A 452 7.78 2.24 -16.37
C GLU A 452 6.87 3.11 -17.24
N LYS A 453 6.43 2.59 -18.40
CA LYS A 453 5.47 3.30 -19.24
C LYS A 453 4.13 3.48 -18.54
N ILE A 454 3.61 2.43 -17.88
CA ILE A 454 2.37 2.50 -17.10
C ILE A 454 2.48 3.56 -16.00
N LEU A 455 3.61 3.60 -15.27
CA LEU A 455 3.83 4.60 -14.22
C LEU A 455 3.73 6.03 -14.78
N LYS A 456 4.35 6.31 -15.93
CA LYS A 456 4.36 7.63 -16.58
C LYS A 456 3.01 8.05 -17.19
N GLU A 457 2.19 7.11 -17.63
CA GLU A 457 0.88 7.40 -18.26
C GLU A 457 -0.21 7.72 -17.23
N GLN A 458 -0.10 7.19 -16.04
CA GLN A 458 -1.08 7.40 -14.98
C GLN A 458 -0.77 8.62 -14.09
N ASP A 459 0.42 9.19 -14.21
CA ASP A 459 0.82 10.46 -13.55
C ASP A 459 0.34 11.71 -14.34
N LYS A 460 -0.35 11.53 -15.46
CA LYS A 460 -0.98 12.59 -16.28
C LYS A 460 -2.48 12.69 -16.02
#